data_f35aeba560832881212adbe6eafd922b
#
_entry.id   f35aeba560832881212adbe6eafd922b
#
_cell.length_a   1.000
_cell.length_b   1.000
_cell.length_c   1.000
_cell.angle_alpha   90.00
_cell.angle_beta   90.00
_cell.angle_gamma   90.00
#
_symmetry.space_group_name_H-M   'P 1'
#
loop_
_entity.id
_entity.type
_entity.pdbx_description
1 polymer ?
#
loop_
_entity_poly.entity_id
_entity_poly.type
_entity_poly.pdbx_seq_one_letter_code
_entity_poly.pdbx_strand_id
1 'polypeptide(L)'
;MMKTRILMLALTLTLLLSLASCKQYRNDLSPDALSEPAVSALGSPADYTVAAEGYLDDYFTTPSYVSAYRVCFATDGNNLDEFGIYHVEEGNASAMKTVLENYLTDSFAKNQTWYDSYIPTETPKLRDAEVKTFGNYVVYVIADKEDRAALLSTLEELLKQN
;
A
#
# COMPACT_ATOMS: atom_id res chain seq x y z
N MET A 1 -18.25 -42.21 -27.13
CA MET A 1 -16.84 -41.95 -26.74
C MET A 1 -16.28 -40.63 -27.24
N MET A 2 -16.64 -40.11 -28.41
CA MET A 2 -16.12 -38.81 -28.95
C MET A 2 -16.63 -37.57 -28.17
N LYS A 3 -17.92 -37.55 -27.77
CA LYS A 3 -18.52 -36.43 -27.00
C LYS A 3 -17.91 -36.25 -25.61
N THR A 4 -17.52 -37.32 -24.93
CA THR A 4 -16.91 -37.27 -23.59
C THR A 4 -15.45 -36.74 -23.66
N ARG A 5 -14.72 -37.06 -24.74
CA ARG A 5 -13.35 -36.55 -24.97
C ARG A 5 -13.34 -35.05 -25.28
N ILE A 6 -14.33 -34.56 -26.05
CA ILE A 6 -14.47 -33.11 -26.35
C ILE A 6 -14.85 -32.34 -25.08
N LEU A 7 -15.71 -32.91 -24.24
CA LEU A 7 -16.10 -32.26 -22.97
C LEU A 7 -14.93 -32.17 -21.98
N MET A 8 -14.09 -33.21 -21.89
CA MET A 8 -12.89 -33.20 -21.07
C MET A 8 -11.84 -32.20 -21.59
N LEU A 9 -11.65 -32.10 -22.90
CA LEU A 9 -10.74 -31.12 -23.50
C LEU A 9 -11.21 -29.67 -23.27
N ALA A 10 -12.51 -29.40 -23.35
CA ALA A 10 -13.09 -28.10 -23.06
C ALA A 10 -12.93 -27.72 -21.57
N LEU A 11 -13.09 -28.68 -20.66
CA LEU A 11 -12.95 -28.45 -19.21
C LEU A 11 -11.51 -28.18 -18.80
N THR A 12 -10.53 -28.87 -19.42
CA THR A 12 -9.10 -28.62 -19.18
C THR A 12 -8.64 -27.31 -19.76
N LEU A 13 -9.17 -26.87 -20.89
CA LEU A 13 -8.84 -25.59 -21.50
C LEU A 13 -9.38 -24.41 -20.69
N THR A 14 -10.59 -24.53 -20.12
CA THR A 14 -11.14 -23.48 -19.24
C THR A 14 -10.37 -23.39 -17.91
N LEU A 15 -9.87 -24.51 -17.38
CA LEU A 15 -9.04 -24.51 -16.15
C LEU A 15 -7.68 -23.84 -16.37
N LEU A 16 -7.09 -24.01 -17.56
CA LEU A 16 -5.80 -23.39 -17.93
C LEU A 16 -5.94 -21.87 -18.17
N LEU A 17 -7.09 -21.41 -18.64
CA LEU A 17 -7.36 -19.97 -18.85
C LEU A 17 -7.62 -19.21 -17.54
N SER A 18 -8.08 -19.89 -16.48
CA SER A 18 -8.28 -19.25 -15.17
C SER A 18 -6.97 -19.01 -14.40
N LEU A 19 -5.86 -19.62 -14.79
CA LEU A 19 -4.54 -19.41 -14.17
C LEU A 19 -3.77 -18.20 -14.78
N ALA A 20 -4.27 -17.62 -15.88
CA ALA A 20 -3.57 -16.57 -16.62
C ALA A 20 -3.91 -15.14 -16.15
N SER A 21 -4.68 -14.96 -15.06
CA SER A 21 -5.11 -13.62 -14.60
C SER A 21 -4.52 -13.19 -13.26
N CYS A 22 -3.53 -13.88 -12.71
CA CYS A 22 -2.80 -13.35 -11.56
C CYS A 22 -1.84 -12.27 -12.07
N LYS A 23 -2.11 -11.00 -11.77
CA LYS A 23 -1.12 -9.94 -11.93
C LYS A 23 0.15 -10.36 -11.19
N GLN A 24 1.23 -10.55 -11.94
CA GLN A 24 2.50 -10.90 -11.36
C GLN A 24 3.24 -9.61 -11.03
N TYR A 25 3.65 -9.46 -9.79
CA TYR A 25 4.43 -8.32 -9.32
C TYR A 25 5.87 -8.74 -9.10
N ARG A 26 6.81 -7.87 -9.46
CA ARG A 26 8.24 -8.04 -9.15
C ARG A 26 8.47 -7.88 -7.65
N ASN A 27 9.60 -8.42 -7.17
CA ASN A 27 9.92 -8.51 -5.74
C ASN A 27 11.35 -8.04 -5.42
N ASP A 28 11.96 -7.28 -6.34
CA ASP A 28 13.38 -6.94 -6.29
C ASP A 28 13.67 -5.45 -6.07
N LEU A 29 12.61 -4.61 -5.96
CA LEU A 29 12.78 -3.20 -5.66
C LEU A 29 12.78 -2.95 -4.13
N SER A 30 13.69 -2.11 -3.66
CA SER A 30 13.64 -1.69 -2.27
C SER A 30 12.52 -0.67 -2.04
N PRO A 31 11.91 -0.60 -0.83
CA PRO A 31 11.00 0.47 -0.45
C PRO A 31 11.60 1.86 -0.64
N ASP A 32 12.92 2.01 -0.48
CA ASP A 32 13.64 3.26 -0.73
C ASP A 32 13.56 3.69 -2.21
N ALA A 33 13.81 2.75 -3.12
CA ALA A 33 13.73 3.01 -4.56
C ALA A 33 12.30 3.32 -5.03
N LEU A 34 11.29 2.82 -4.33
CA LEU A 34 9.89 3.08 -4.60
C LEU A 34 9.38 4.39 -3.98
N SER A 35 10.04 4.89 -2.92
CA SER A 35 9.57 6.09 -2.21
C SER A 35 9.74 7.37 -3.02
N GLU A 36 10.79 7.53 -3.82
CA GLU A 36 11.02 8.73 -4.63
C GLU A 36 9.93 8.93 -5.70
N PRO A 37 9.59 7.93 -6.54
CA PRO A 37 8.48 8.08 -7.47
C PRO A 37 7.11 8.21 -6.76
N ALA A 38 6.92 7.60 -5.58
CA ALA A 38 5.72 7.76 -4.77
C ALA A 38 5.54 9.20 -4.28
N VAL A 39 6.59 9.81 -3.72
CA VAL A 39 6.59 11.23 -3.33
C VAL A 39 6.31 12.13 -4.53
N SER A 40 6.95 11.86 -5.68
CA SER A 40 6.74 12.64 -6.90
C SER A 40 5.30 12.58 -7.44
N ALA A 41 4.56 11.53 -7.11
CA ALA A 41 3.15 11.40 -7.46
C ALA A 41 2.23 12.21 -6.53
N LEU A 42 2.68 12.53 -5.31
CA LEU A 42 1.93 13.35 -4.34
C LEU A 42 2.19 14.87 -4.51
N GLY A 43 3.35 15.26 -5.07
CA GLY A 43 3.71 16.66 -5.22
C GLY A 43 5.21 16.90 -5.31
N SER A 44 5.68 17.96 -4.65
CA SER A 44 7.12 18.28 -4.62
C SER A 44 7.86 17.39 -3.61
N PRO A 45 8.96 16.71 -4.01
CA PRO A 45 9.78 15.95 -3.07
C PRO A 45 10.29 16.74 -1.87
N ALA A 46 10.41 18.07 -1.98
CA ALA A 46 10.85 18.95 -0.90
C ALA A 46 9.81 19.07 0.23
N ASP A 47 8.56 18.73 -0.03
CA ASP A 47 7.47 18.85 0.92
C ASP A 47 7.29 17.57 1.79
N TYR A 48 8.13 16.55 1.55
CA TYR A 48 8.08 15.29 2.27
C TYR A 48 9.41 14.94 2.93
N THR A 49 9.34 14.23 4.03
CA THR A 49 10.51 13.70 4.74
C THR A 49 10.34 12.23 5.05
N VAL A 50 11.46 11.54 5.20
CA VAL A 50 11.49 10.13 5.62
C VAL A 50 11.35 10.06 7.13
N ALA A 51 10.44 9.23 7.60
CA ALA A 51 10.26 8.97 9.02
C ALA A 51 11.50 8.28 9.61
N ALA A 52 11.82 8.62 10.87
CA ALA A 52 12.83 7.90 11.63
C ALA A 52 12.39 6.46 11.91
N GLU A 53 13.35 5.59 12.17
CA GLU A 53 13.06 4.24 12.66
C GLU A 53 12.21 4.32 13.95
N GLY A 54 11.20 3.45 14.04
CA GLY A 54 10.28 3.45 15.18
C GLY A 54 9.18 4.52 15.15
N TYR A 55 9.04 5.27 14.07
CA TYR A 55 8.02 6.31 13.93
C TYR A 55 6.59 5.84 14.25
N LEU A 56 6.27 4.60 13.94
CA LEU A 56 4.95 4.00 14.19
C LEU A 56 4.90 3.08 15.43
N ASP A 57 5.95 3.05 16.26
CA ASP A 57 6.04 2.12 17.40
C ASP A 57 4.94 2.35 18.47
N ASP A 58 4.36 3.54 18.54
CA ASP A 58 3.20 3.85 19.40
C ASP A 58 1.90 3.16 18.95
N TYR A 59 1.86 2.63 17.73
CA TYR A 59 0.71 1.96 17.16
C TYR A 59 0.94 0.45 16.99
N PHE A 60 2.11 0.05 16.49
CA PHE A 60 2.45 -1.36 16.34
C PHE A 60 3.97 -1.56 16.30
N THR A 61 4.42 -2.71 16.78
CA THR A 61 5.80 -3.15 16.56
C THR A 61 5.94 -3.75 15.18
N THR A 62 6.93 -3.32 14.41
CA THR A 62 7.20 -3.86 13.06
C THR A 62 7.39 -5.38 13.13
N PRO A 63 6.53 -6.17 12.44
CA PRO A 63 6.62 -7.63 12.50
C PRO A 63 7.92 -8.17 11.90
N SER A 64 8.42 -9.29 12.44
CA SER A 64 9.70 -9.90 12.01
C SER A 64 9.73 -10.39 10.55
N TYR A 65 8.56 -10.57 9.92
CA TYR A 65 8.45 -10.92 8.50
C TYR A 65 8.54 -9.71 7.56
N VAL A 66 8.68 -8.49 8.08
CA VAL A 66 8.96 -7.29 7.28
C VAL A 66 10.46 -7.25 7.01
N SER A 67 10.85 -7.42 5.76
CA SER A 67 12.26 -7.42 5.33
C SER A 67 12.82 -6.01 5.14
N ALA A 68 11.97 -5.06 4.73
CA ALA A 68 12.31 -3.64 4.60
C ALA A 68 11.04 -2.80 4.59
N TYR A 69 11.16 -1.54 4.99
CA TYR A 69 10.06 -0.58 4.88
C TYR A 69 10.58 0.85 4.72
N ARG A 70 9.72 1.72 4.20
CA ARG A 70 9.92 3.15 4.14
C ARG A 70 8.62 3.86 4.42
N VAL A 71 8.63 4.81 5.36
CA VAL A 71 7.51 5.72 5.66
C VAL A 71 7.94 7.14 5.31
N CYS A 72 7.09 7.87 4.62
CA CYS A 72 7.28 9.27 4.29
C CYS A 72 6.03 10.07 4.68
N PHE A 73 6.22 11.29 5.18
CA PHE A 73 5.14 12.18 5.58
C PHE A 73 5.45 13.64 5.21
N ALA A 74 4.41 14.45 5.09
CA ALA A 74 4.54 15.86 4.77
C ALA A 74 5.32 16.62 5.86
N THR A 75 6.20 17.53 5.45
CA THR A 75 6.99 18.37 6.38
C THR A 75 6.16 19.48 7.04
N ASP A 76 5.06 19.88 6.40
CA ASP A 76 4.10 20.82 6.99
C ASP A 76 3.23 20.08 8.03
N GLY A 77 3.34 20.45 9.29
CA GLY A 77 2.58 19.86 10.39
C GLY A 77 1.05 20.05 10.32
N ASN A 78 0.55 20.85 9.37
CA ASN A 78 -0.88 21.00 9.09
C ASN A 78 -1.34 20.12 7.91
N ASN A 79 -0.46 19.36 7.30
CA ASN A 79 -0.77 18.42 6.21
C ASN A 79 -0.60 16.98 6.73
N LEU A 80 -1.65 16.16 6.62
CA LEU A 80 -1.65 14.78 7.08
C LEU A 80 -1.15 13.79 6.01
N ASP A 81 -0.63 14.25 4.87
CA ASP A 81 -0.14 13.33 3.86
C ASP A 81 0.97 12.45 4.42
N GLU A 82 0.74 11.16 4.35
CA GLU A 82 1.65 10.13 4.81
C GLU A 82 1.47 8.86 3.97
N PHE A 83 2.55 8.18 3.67
CA PHE A 83 2.49 6.83 3.11
C PHE A 83 3.60 5.95 3.65
N GLY A 84 3.34 4.65 3.66
CA GLY A 84 4.34 3.64 3.99
C GLY A 84 4.34 2.52 2.98
N ILE A 85 5.55 2.08 2.59
CA ILE A 85 5.79 0.95 1.70
C ILE A 85 6.51 -0.12 2.51
N TYR A 86 5.90 -1.29 2.66
CA TYR A 86 6.43 -2.44 3.40
C TYR A 86 6.69 -3.58 2.45
N HIS A 87 7.91 -4.09 2.44
CA HIS A 87 8.28 -5.31 1.73
C HIS A 87 8.31 -6.45 2.73
N VAL A 88 7.51 -7.47 2.49
CA VAL A 88 7.32 -8.59 3.43
C VAL A 88 7.77 -9.92 2.81
N GLU A 89 8.09 -10.88 3.65
CA GLU A 89 8.32 -12.26 3.22
C GLU A 89 7.07 -12.84 2.55
N GLU A 90 7.29 -13.77 1.62
CA GLU A 90 6.21 -14.42 0.87
C GLU A 90 5.14 -15.01 1.79
N GLY A 91 3.88 -14.80 1.43
CA GLY A 91 2.72 -15.26 2.20
C GLY A 91 2.28 -14.33 3.34
N ASN A 92 3.04 -13.29 3.69
CA ASN A 92 2.73 -12.40 4.82
C ASN A 92 2.02 -11.09 4.44
N ALA A 93 1.78 -10.84 3.15
CA ALA A 93 1.18 -9.59 2.70
C ALA A 93 -0.22 -9.32 3.29
N SER A 94 -1.05 -10.37 3.44
CA SER A 94 -2.37 -10.25 4.07
C SER A 94 -2.28 -9.91 5.56
N ALA A 95 -1.32 -10.49 6.27
CA ALA A 95 -1.09 -10.19 7.69
C ALA A 95 -0.63 -8.74 7.87
N MET A 96 0.32 -8.27 7.06
CA MET A 96 0.78 -6.89 7.12
C MET A 96 -0.33 -5.90 6.72
N LYS A 97 -1.15 -6.24 5.73
CA LYS A 97 -2.31 -5.43 5.38
C LYS A 97 -3.21 -5.19 6.59
N THR A 98 -3.53 -6.23 7.35
CA THR A 98 -4.35 -6.11 8.57
C THR A 98 -3.68 -5.23 9.63
N VAL A 99 -2.35 -5.33 9.81
CA VAL A 99 -1.60 -4.46 10.73
C VAL A 99 -1.77 -2.98 10.34
N LEU A 100 -1.62 -2.66 9.05
CA LEU A 100 -1.73 -1.29 8.56
C LEU A 100 -3.17 -0.77 8.57
N GLU A 101 -4.18 -1.60 8.29
CA GLU A 101 -5.59 -1.23 8.42
C GLU A 101 -5.96 -0.91 9.87
N ASN A 102 -5.43 -1.68 10.84
CA ASN A 102 -5.59 -1.38 12.26
C ASN A 102 -4.90 -0.08 12.64
N TYR A 103 -3.66 0.15 12.18
CA TYR A 103 -2.95 1.42 12.37
C TYR A 103 -3.80 2.62 11.92
N LEU A 104 -4.33 2.59 10.71
CA LEU A 104 -5.15 3.68 10.18
C LEU A 104 -6.42 3.90 11.03
N THR A 105 -7.06 2.82 11.44
CA THR A 105 -8.27 2.86 12.28
C THR A 105 -7.96 3.46 13.67
N ASP A 106 -6.91 3.00 14.31
CA ASP A 106 -6.51 3.44 15.65
C ASP A 106 -5.99 4.88 15.62
N SER A 107 -5.24 5.26 14.60
CA SER A 107 -4.76 6.63 14.38
C SER A 107 -5.93 7.59 14.20
N PHE A 108 -6.93 7.22 13.39
CA PHE A 108 -8.14 8.03 13.24
C PHE A 108 -8.90 8.17 14.56
N ALA A 109 -9.18 7.06 15.24
CA ALA A 109 -9.92 7.06 16.50
C ALA A 109 -9.23 7.87 17.60
N LYS A 110 -7.89 7.79 17.68
CA LYS A 110 -7.07 8.49 18.69
C LYS A 110 -7.03 10.01 18.45
N ASN A 111 -6.99 10.44 17.20
CA ASN A 111 -6.66 11.82 16.85
C ASN A 111 -7.83 12.63 16.26
N GLN A 112 -8.96 12.00 15.93
CA GLN A 112 -10.09 12.63 15.23
C GLN A 112 -10.53 13.95 15.88
N THR A 113 -10.74 13.97 17.19
CA THR A 113 -11.23 15.16 17.89
C THR A 113 -10.27 16.35 17.77
N TRP A 114 -8.96 16.07 17.75
CA TRP A 114 -7.94 17.10 17.58
C TRP A 114 -7.93 17.60 16.14
N TYR A 115 -7.91 16.69 15.17
CA TYR A 115 -7.90 17.03 13.73
C TYR A 115 -9.15 17.81 13.33
N ASP A 116 -10.34 17.39 13.77
CA ASP A 116 -11.59 18.10 13.51
C ASP A 116 -11.61 19.51 14.09
N SER A 117 -10.85 19.76 15.15
CA SER A 117 -10.77 21.07 15.81
C SER A 117 -9.73 22.00 15.18
N TYR A 118 -8.61 21.49 14.73
CA TYR A 118 -7.44 22.30 14.32
C TYR A 118 -7.15 22.23 12.81
N ILE A 119 -7.40 21.09 12.18
CA ILE A 119 -7.14 20.89 10.74
C ILE A 119 -8.30 20.10 10.07
N PRO A 120 -9.55 20.58 10.18
CA PRO A 120 -10.73 19.82 9.75
C PRO A 120 -10.73 19.46 8.26
N THR A 121 -10.02 20.20 7.43
CA THR A 121 -9.86 19.93 6.00
C THR A 121 -9.01 18.69 5.73
N GLU A 122 -8.15 18.32 6.67
CA GLU A 122 -7.24 17.17 6.54
C GLU A 122 -7.84 15.85 7.06
N THR A 123 -8.80 15.94 7.99
CA THR A 123 -9.45 14.75 8.60
C THR A 123 -9.96 13.74 7.56
N PRO A 124 -10.56 14.16 6.41
CA PRO A 124 -10.99 13.22 5.38
C PRO A 124 -9.86 12.35 4.81
N LYS A 125 -8.63 12.86 4.71
CA LYS A 125 -7.48 12.11 4.18
C LYS A 125 -7.21 10.85 5.01
N LEU A 126 -7.18 11.00 6.34
CA LEU A 126 -6.96 9.88 7.26
C LEU A 126 -8.17 8.92 7.30
N ARG A 127 -9.40 9.45 7.33
CA ARG A 127 -10.62 8.64 7.32
C ARG A 127 -10.72 7.76 6.08
N ASP A 128 -10.34 8.30 4.92
CA ASP A 128 -10.48 7.67 3.61
C ASP A 128 -9.17 7.00 3.15
N ALA A 129 -8.16 6.89 4.03
CA ALA A 129 -6.88 6.27 3.75
C ALA A 129 -7.05 4.82 3.26
N GLU A 130 -6.13 4.38 2.40
CA GLU A 130 -6.18 3.06 1.79
C GLU A 130 -4.96 2.22 2.10
N VAL A 131 -5.15 0.90 2.19
CA VAL A 131 -4.08 -0.11 2.18
C VAL A 131 -4.20 -0.98 0.94
N LYS A 132 -3.14 -1.04 0.15
CA LYS A 132 -3.04 -1.82 -1.09
C LYS A 132 -1.93 -2.85 -1.00
N THR A 133 -2.12 -3.98 -1.69
CA THR A 133 -1.11 -5.05 -1.79
C THR A 133 -0.71 -5.25 -3.26
N PHE A 134 0.60 -5.30 -3.51
CA PHE A 134 1.22 -5.56 -4.80
C PHE A 134 2.24 -6.69 -4.62
N GLY A 135 1.82 -7.94 -4.75
CA GLY A 135 2.67 -9.10 -4.42
C GLY A 135 3.11 -9.07 -2.96
N ASN A 136 4.41 -8.98 -2.71
CA ASN A 136 4.99 -8.89 -1.37
C ASN A 136 5.13 -7.45 -0.84
N TYR A 137 4.64 -6.46 -1.58
CA TYR A 137 4.58 -5.07 -1.09
C TYR A 137 3.20 -4.75 -0.55
N VAL A 138 3.17 -4.14 0.63
CA VAL A 138 1.95 -3.63 1.25
C VAL A 138 2.14 -2.14 1.47
N VAL A 139 1.22 -1.35 0.94
CA VAL A 139 1.33 0.11 0.93
C VAL A 139 0.10 0.70 1.58
N TYR A 140 0.28 1.62 2.52
CA TYR A 140 -0.80 2.48 2.97
C TYR A 140 -0.58 3.92 2.50
N VAL A 141 -1.65 4.66 2.29
CA VAL A 141 -1.60 6.05 1.84
C VAL A 141 -2.68 6.86 2.53
N ILE A 142 -2.26 7.93 3.20
CA ILE A 142 -3.07 9.01 3.74
C ILE A 142 -2.81 10.22 2.86
N ALA A 143 -3.75 10.57 1.99
CA ALA A 143 -3.66 11.71 1.07
C ALA A 143 -5.03 12.03 0.50
N ASP A 144 -5.15 13.13 -0.21
CA ASP A 144 -6.34 13.41 -1.01
C ASP A 144 -6.62 12.29 -2.01
N LYS A 145 -7.88 12.12 -2.39
CA LYS A 145 -8.33 10.99 -3.24
C LYS A 145 -7.55 10.90 -4.55
N GLU A 146 -7.28 12.03 -5.18
CA GLU A 146 -6.59 12.07 -6.48
C GLU A 146 -5.11 11.71 -6.31
N ASP A 147 -4.45 12.27 -5.31
CA ASP A 147 -3.04 12.02 -4.98
C ASP A 147 -2.82 10.58 -4.55
N ARG A 148 -3.70 10.05 -3.71
CA ARG A 148 -3.70 8.64 -3.31
C ARG A 148 -3.81 7.70 -4.51
N ALA A 149 -4.72 8.00 -5.44
CA ALA A 149 -4.87 7.21 -6.66
C ALA A 149 -3.65 7.31 -7.56
N ALA A 150 -3.04 8.49 -7.70
CA ALA A 150 -1.84 8.71 -8.48
C ALA A 150 -0.64 7.93 -7.90
N LEU A 151 -0.41 7.99 -6.59
CA LEU A 151 0.64 7.24 -5.91
C LEU A 151 0.47 5.73 -6.09
N LEU A 152 -0.71 5.20 -5.82
CA LEU A 152 -0.99 3.76 -5.93
C LEU A 152 -0.86 3.27 -7.37
N SER A 153 -1.28 4.08 -8.37
CA SER A 153 -1.09 3.76 -9.78
C SER A 153 0.38 3.76 -10.19
N THR A 154 1.16 4.74 -9.71
CA THR A 154 2.60 4.81 -9.96
C THR A 154 3.32 3.58 -9.41
N LEU A 155 3.02 3.18 -8.18
CA LEU A 155 3.63 1.98 -7.59
C LEU A 155 3.18 0.71 -8.29
N GLU A 156 1.90 0.60 -8.68
CA GLU A 156 1.42 -0.56 -9.44
C GLU A 156 2.15 -0.70 -10.77
N GLU A 157 2.35 0.38 -11.51
CA GLU A 157 3.07 0.34 -12.80
C GLU A 157 4.55 -0.07 -12.63
N LEU A 158 5.23 0.43 -11.60
CA LEU A 158 6.62 0.07 -11.31
C LEU A 158 6.78 -1.39 -10.87
N LEU A 159 5.78 -1.92 -10.17
CA LEU A 159 5.82 -3.27 -9.61
C LEU A 159 5.27 -4.35 -10.55
N LYS A 160 4.52 -3.99 -11.59
CA LYS A 160 4.06 -4.97 -12.60
C LYS A 160 5.25 -5.63 -13.28
N GLN A 161 5.17 -6.95 -13.43
CA GLN A 161 6.02 -7.68 -14.35
C GLN A 161 5.44 -7.57 -15.77
N ASN A 162 6.27 -7.15 -16.71
CA ASN A 162 5.95 -7.14 -18.16
C ASN A 162 6.03 -8.54 -18.73
#